data_fbe55785620515429a31026557adff44
#
_entry.id   fbe55785620515429a31026557adff44
#
_cell.length_a   1.000
_cell.length_b   1.000
_cell.length_c   1.000
_cell.angle_alpha   90.00
_cell.angle_beta   90.00
_cell.angle_gamma   90.00
#
_symmetry.space_group_name_H-M   'P 1'
#
loop_
_entity.id
_entity.type
_entity.pdbx_description
1 polymer ?
#
loop_
_entity_poly.entity_id
_entity_poly.type
_entity_poly.pdbx_seq_one_letter_code
_entity_poly.pdbx_strand_id
1 'polypeptide(L)'
;MHWPLVYLPDERLSTAELSAARLDGDLVEIGEGYMPADAVESTAMRAASLRSICGSRLVACSWSAAWVYGALRDPPSRHAVMRRAAHRVGNLIDRRATFHDVGVEDDDVTEVAGVLITSPLRTLIDVARRIREPEHHDRAVSVVGGLIELGLVDPRAALARIDDHIRLPGSKQARSALLRHLHSTSADRMDARADANTRAFSRS
;
A
#
# COMPACT_ATOMS: atom_id res chain seq x y z
N MET A 1 -10.05 24.32 -16.22
CA MET A 1 -9.93 22.95 -16.75
C MET A 1 -8.77 22.31 -15.99
N HIS A 2 -9.06 21.33 -15.13
CA HIS A 2 -7.98 20.67 -14.35
C HIS A 2 -7.40 19.54 -15.22
N TRP A 3 -6.14 19.63 -15.58
CA TRP A 3 -5.43 18.55 -16.28
C TRP A 3 -5.26 17.37 -15.33
N PRO A 4 -5.57 16.13 -15.74
CA PRO A 4 -5.29 14.97 -14.91
C PRO A 4 -3.77 14.83 -14.75
N LEU A 5 -3.32 14.58 -13.52
CA LEU A 5 -1.92 14.27 -13.24
C LEU A 5 -1.55 12.83 -13.64
N VAL A 6 -2.53 12.02 -14.03
CA VAL A 6 -2.32 10.65 -14.51
C VAL A 6 -3.11 10.46 -15.80
N TYR A 7 -2.41 9.99 -16.84
CA TYR A 7 -2.96 9.66 -18.14
C TYR A 7 -3.06 8.15 -18.26
N LEU A 8 -4.26 7.66 -18.50
CA LEU A 8 -4.50 6.26 -18.81
C LEU A 8 -4.63 6.08 -20.32
N PRO A 9 -4.14 4.95 -20.88
CA PRO A 9 -4.30 4.64 -22.30
C PRO A 9 -5.78 4.74 -22.73
N ASP A 10 -5.99 5.37 -23.89
CA ASP A 10 -7.27 5.49 -24.58
C ASP A 10 -8.35 6.33 -23.85
N GLU A 11 -8.00 7.05 -22.76
CA GLU A 11 -8.91 8.03 -22.13
C GLU A 11 -8.89 9.37 -22.87
N ARG A 12 -7.71 9.94 -23.12
CA ARG A 12 -7.51 11.25 -23.78
C ARG A 12 -6.46 11.19 -24.87
N LEU A 13 -5.45 10.37 -24.66
CA LEU A 13 -4.35 10.10 -25.55
C LEU A 13 -4.33 8.59 -25.86
N SER A 14 -4.03 8.26 -27.08
CA SER A 14 -3.83 6.87 -27.49
C SER A 14 -2.56 6.29 -26.86
N THR A 15 -2.47 4.97 -26.79
CA THR A 15 -1.25 4.28 -26.34
C THR A 15 -0.01 4.73 -27.13
N ALA A 16 -0.17 5.02 -28.46
CA ALA A 16 0.95 5.48 -29.29
C ALA A 16 1.43 6.88 -28.90
N GLU A 17 0.51 7.83 -28.65
CA GLU A 17 0.83 9.20 -28.21
C GLU A 17 1.49 9.20 -26.83
N LEU A 18 0.99 8.40 -25.89
CA LEU A 18 1.61 8.25 -24.56
C LEU A 18 3.02 7.65 -24.67
N SER A 19 3.21 6.66 -25.53
CA SER A 19 4.53 6.07 -25.78
C SER A 19 5.50 7.06 -26.42
N ALA A 20 5.05 7.89 -27.35
CA ALA A 20 5.86 8.94 -27.96
C ALA A 20 6.29 9.97 -26.89
N ALA A 21 5.34 10.52 -26.11
CA ALA A 21 5.65 11.49 -25.06
C ALA A 21 6.58 10.90 -23.96
N ARG A 22 6.49 9.60 -23.68
CA ARG A 22 7.44 8.92 -22.80
C ARG A 22 8.85 8.85 -23.41
N LEU A 23 8.98 8.57 -24.71
CA LEU A 23 10.26 8.54 -25.39
C LEU A 23 10.89 9.93 -25.49
N ASP A 24 10.07 10.97 -25.62
CA ASP A 24 10.50 12.38 -25.63
C ASP A 24 10.91 12.89 -24.23
N GLY A 25 10.59 12.10 -23.17
CA GLY A 25 10.92 12.44 -21.79
C GLY A 25 9.91 13.34 -21.08
N ASP A 26 8.76 13.62 -21.70
CA ASP A 26 7.69 14.42 -21.13
C ASP A 26 6.86 13.66 -20.10
N LEU A 27 6.77 12.32 -20.25
CA LEU A 27 6.03 11.43 -19.36
C LEU A 27 6.91 10.31 -18.80
N VAL A 28 6.55 9.86 -17.60
CA VAL A 28 7.10 8.65 -16.96
C VAL A 28 5.96 7.69 -16.60
N GLU A 29 6.27 6.40 -16.55
CA GLU A 29 5.28 5.37 -16.18
C GLU A 29 4.98 5.44 -14.68
N ILE A 30 3.70 5.24 -14.32
CA ILE A 30 3.22 5.09 -12.95
C ILE A 30 2.12 4.03 -12.93
N GLY A 31 2.37 2.87 -12.34
CA GLY A 31 1.43 1.75 -12.33
C GLY A 31 0.94 1.40 -13.75
N GLU A 32 -0.34 1.57 -14.00
CA GLU A 32 -0.99 1.27 -15.29
C GLU A 32 -1.19 2.52 -16.17
N GLY A 33 -0.52 3.60 -15.85
CA GLY A 33 -0.65 4.87 -16.55
C GLY A 33 0.66 5.63 -16.67
N TYR A 34 0.55 6.91 -16.96
CA TYR A 34 1.67 7.84 -17.15
C TYR A 34 1.42 9.11 -16.37
N MET A 35 2.50 9.75 -15.92
CA MET A 35 2.46 11.05 -15.25
C MET A 35 3.51 11.99 -15.86
N PRO A 36 3.36 13.33 -15.75
CA PRO A 36 4.39 14.26 -16.18
C PRO A 36 5.73 13.97 -15.50
N ALA A 37 6.82 14.03 -16.27
CA ALA A 37 8.15 13.69 -15.77
C ALA A 37 8.67 14.66 -14.69
N ASP A 38 8.16 15.89 -14.65
CA ASP A 38 8.46 16.93 -13.66
C ASP A 38 7.53 16.90 -12.43
N ALA A 39 6.51 16.03 -12.42
CA ALA A 39 5.60 15.91 -11.29
C ALA A 39 6.18 15.02 -10.18
N VAL A 40 5.86 15.37 -8.93
CA VAL A 40 6.20 14.53 -7.77
C VAL A 40 5.14 13.46 -7.59
N GLU A 41 5.55 12.20 -7.64
CA GLU A 41 4.67 11.05 -7.43
C GLU A 41 3.97 11.11 -6.07
N SER A 42 2.66 10.89 -6.06
CA SER A 42 1.83 10.94 -4.85
C SER A 42 0.92 9.72 -4.71
N THR A 43 0.42 9.49 -3.49
CA THR A 43 -0.58 8.45 -3.20
C THR A 43 -1.80 8.56 -4.13
N ALA A 44 -2.27 9.79 -4.39
CA ALA A 44 -3.41 10.03 -5.27
C ALA A 44 -3.11 9.63 -6.73
N MET A 45 -1.89 9.88 -7.22
CA MET A 45 -1.47 9.51 -8.58
C MET A 45 -1.30 8.00 -8.71
N ARG A 46 -0.69 7.35 -7.72
CA ARG A 46 -0.59 5.88 -7.65
C ARG A 46 -1.97 5.23 -7.67
N ALA A 47 -2.89 5.73 -6.86
CA ALA A 47 -4.27 5.24 -6.85
C ALA A 47 -4.95 5.45 -8.21
N ALA A 48 -4.88 6.67 -8.77
CA ALA A 48 -5.50 7.01 -10.05
C ALA A 48 -5.00 6.12 -11.20
N SER A 49 -3.73 5.69 -11.18
CA SER A 49 -3.18 4.80 -12.20
C SER A 49 -3.85 3.42 -12.22
N LEU A 50 -4.48 3.00 -11.12
CA LEU A 50 -5.17 1.71 -11.03
C LEU A 50 -6.64 1.75 -11.48
N ARG A 51 -7.16 2.90 -11.93
CA ARG A 51 -8.56 3.02 -12.35
C ARG A 51 -8.95 2.04 -13.45
N SER A 52 -8.05 1.78 -14.40
CA SER A 52 -8.29 0.83 -15.51
C SER A 52 -8.48 -0.61 -15.04
N ILE A 53 -7.87 -0.99 -13.92
CA ILE A 53 -7.98 -2.32 -13.32
C ILE A 53 -9.15 -2.39 -12.33
N CYS A 54 -9.22 -1.43 -11.41
CA CYS A 54 -10.19 -1.51 -10.30
C CYS A 54 -11.61 -1.14 -10.74
N GLY A 55 -11.75 -0.16 -11.66
CA GLY A 55 -13.05 0.40 -11.98
C GLY A 55 -13.80 0.82 -10.70
N SER A 56 -15.13 0.66 -10.69
CA SER A 56 -15.98 0.96 -9.53
C SER A 56 -16.28 -0.25 -8.62
N ARG A 57 -15.79 -1.46 -8.97
CA ARG A 57 -16.22 -2.71 -8.35
C ARG A 57 -15.12 -3.44 -7.59
N LEU A 58 -13.88 -3.16 -7.89
CA LEU A 58 -12.74 -3.84 -7.28
C LEU A 58 -12.01 -2.90 -6.32
N VAL A 59 -11.40 -3.51 -5.33
CA VAL A 59 -10.62 -2.85 -4.29
C VAL A 59 -9.16 -3.29 -4.45
N ALA A 60 -8.25 -2.35 -4.65
CA ALA A 60 -6.81 -2.65 -4.60
C ALA A 60 -6.42 -3.09 -3.19
N CYS A 61 -5.64 -4.17 -3.06
CA CYS A 61 -5.32 -4.77 -1.77
C CYS A 61 -3.87 -5.24 -1.68
N SER A 62 -3.46 -5.70 -0.51
CA SER A 62 -2.15 -6.32 -0.29
C SER A 62 -0.99 -5.46 -0.84
N TRP A 63 -0.14 -6.02 -1.73
CA TRP A 63 1.00 -5.32 -2.31
C TRP A 63 0.63 -4.07 -3.11
N SER A 64 -0.51 -4.08 -3.81
CA SER A 64 -0.96 -2.92 -4.58
C SER A 64 -1.40 -1.78 -3.68
N ALA A 65 -2.14 -2.06 -2.60
CA ALA A 65 -2.49 -1.06 -1.61
C ALA A 65 -1.25 -0.53 -0.88
N ALA A 66 -0.30 -1.40 -0.51
CA ALA A 66 0.96 -1.00 0.11
C ALA A 66 1.79 -0.07 -0.80
N TRP A 67 1.81 -0.35 -2.11
CA TRP A 67 2.46 0.53 -3.09
C TRP A 67 1.74 1.88 -3.20
N VAL A 68 0.44 1.89 -3.28
CA VAL A 68 -0.34 3.14 -3.31
C VAL A 68 -0.05 4.01 -2.09
N TYR A 69 0.02 3.42 -0.90
CA TYR A 69 0.34 4.12 0.33
C TYR A 69 1.82 4.54 0.48
N GLY A 70 2.70 4.11 -0.43
CA GLY A 70 4.12 4.44 -0.39
C GLY A 70 4.98 3.53 0.50
N ALA A 71 4.38 2.52 1.14
CA ALA A 71 5.11 1.53 1.92
C ALA A 71 5.86 0.50 1.06
N LEU A 72 5.59 0.47 -0.24
CA LEU A 72 6.32 -0.26 -1.25
C LEU A 72 6.78 0.72 -2.33
N ARG A 73 8.06 0.67 -2.70
CA ARG A 73 8.65 1.62 -3.66
C ARG A 73 8.09 1.40 -5.06
N ASP A 74 8.20 0.18 -5.57
CA ASP A 74 7.86 -0.17 -6.93
C ASP A 74 6.50 -0.87 -6.99
N PRO A 75 5.71 -0.67 -8.06
CA PRO A 75 4.46 -1.39 -8.23
C PRO A 75 4.69 -2.90 -8.33
N PRO A 76 3.76 -3.72 -7.86
CA PRO A 76 3.85 -5.17 -8.09
C PRO A 76 3.67 -5.46 -9.59
N SER A 77 4.33 -6.51 -10.10
CA SER A 77 4.22 -6.95 -11.50
C SER A 77 2.79 -7.33 -11.92
N ARG A 78 1.96 -7.68 -10.95
CA ARG A 78 0.51 -7.88 -11.11
C ARG A 78 -0.19 -7.26 -9.92
N HIS A 79 -1.20 -6.43 -10.19
CA HIS A 79 -1.94 -5.76 -9.14
C HIS A 79 -2.89 -6.71 -8.41
N ALA A 80 -2.79 -6.73 -7.08
CA ALA A 80 -3.68 -7.51 -6.23
C ALA A 80 -4.99 -6.75 -6.04
N VAL A 81 -6.11 -7.40 -6.36
CA VAL A 81 -7.45 -6.82 -6.21
C VAL A 81 -8.40 -7.83 -5.57
N MET A 82 -9.41 -7.31 -4.88
CA MET A 82 -10.50 -8.09 -4.31
C MET A 82 -11.85 -7.42 -4.56
N ARG A 83 -12.94 -8.12 -4.30
CA ARG A 83 -14.29 -7.55 -4.41
C ARG A 83 -14.75 -6.94 -3.08
N ARG A 84 -15.67 -5.99 -3.13
CA ARG A 84 -16.45 -5.61 -1.95
C ARG A 84 -17.39 -6.76 -1.54
N ALA A 85 -17.59 -6.96 -0.24
CA ALA A 85 -18.39 -8.06 0.29
C ALA A 85 -19.80 -8.14 -0.35
N ALA A 86 -20.46 -7.01 -0.52
CA ALA A 86 -21.80 -6.92 -1.08
C ALA A 86 -21.88 -7.15 -2.61
N HIS A 87 -20.75 -7.26 -3.32
CA HIS A 87 -20.73 -7.31 -4.78
C HIS A 87 -20.21 -8.65 -5.29
N ARG A 88 -20.98 -9.31 -6.16
CA ARG A 88 -20.48 -10.45 -6.94
C ARG A 88 -19.79 -9.93 -8.20
N VAL A 89 -18.57 -10.35 -8.43
CA VAL A 89 -17.81 -10.07 -9.65
C VAL A 89 -17.69 -11.36 -10.43
N GLY A 90 -18.11 -11.36 -11.68
CA GLY A 90 -17.95 -12.51 -12.58
C GLY A 90 -16.47 -12.76 -12.89
N ASN A 91 -16.17 -13.75 -13.75
CA ASN A 91 -14.79 -14.09 -14.14
C ASN A 91 -14.02 -12.85 -14.60
N LEU A 92 -13.07 -12.45 -13.77
CA LEU A 92 -12.15 -11.35 -14.06
C LEU A 92 -10.88 -11.98 -14.66
N ILE A 93 -10.73 -11.83 -15.96
CA ILE A 93 -9.51 -12.24 -16.66
C ILE A 93 -8.77 -10.97 -17.08
N ASP A 94 -7.87 -10.49 -16.21
CA ASP A 94 -6.92 -9.44 -16.55
C ASP A 94 -5.51 -9.94 -16.20
N ARG A 95 -4.61 -9.96 -17.19
CA ARG A 95 -3.21 -10.41 -17.01
C ARG A 95 -2.43 -9.49 -16.08
N ARG A 96 -2.87 -8.25 -15.93
CA ARG A 96 -2.26 -7.23 -15.06
C ARG A 96 -2.70 -7.37 -13.61
N ALA A 97 -3.75 -8.14 -13.33
CA ALA A 97 -4.31 -8.30 -11.99
C ALA A 97 -4.27 -9.73 -11.48
N THR A 98 -4.13 -9.86 -10.17
CA THR A 98 -4.38 -11.09 -9.40
C THR A 98 -5.64 -10.86 -8.58
N PHE A 99 -6.70 -11.59 -8.91
CA PHE A 99 -7.97 -11.49 -8.21
C PHE A 99 -8.00 -12.42 -7.00
N HIS A 100 -8.31 -11.85 -5.84
CA HIS A 100 -8.57 -12.60 -4.62
C HIS A 100 -10.08 -12.64 -4.39
N ASP A 101 -10.69 -13.83 -4.51
CA ASP A 101 -12.13 -14.02 -4.29
C ASP A 101 -12.48 -14.01 -2.78
N VAL A 102 -12.07 -12.94 -2.12
CA VAL A 102 -12.42 -12.62 -0.73
C VAL A 102 -13.14 -11.29 -0.73
N GLY A 103 -14.27 -11.23 -0.04
CA GLY A 103 -14.99 -9.97 0.16
C GLY A 103 -14.29 -9.12 1.22
N VAL A 104 -14.22 -7.82 0.98
CA VAL A 104 -13.78 -6.83 1.97
C VAL A 104 -14.98 -6.01 2.41
N GLU A 105 -15.13 -5.79 3.71
CA GLU A 105 -16.18 -4.97 4.29
C GLU A 105 -15.88 -3.48 4.06
N ASP A 106 -16.92 -2.65 4.04
CA ASP A 106 -16.79 -1.23 3.73
C ASP A 106 -15.90 -0.47 4.74
N ASP A 107 -15.89 -0.87 6.02
CA ASP A 107 -15.03 -0.31 7.08
C ASP A 107 -13.53 -0.56 6.84
N ASP A 108 -13.20 -1.57 6.04
CA ASP A 108 -11.84 -1.92 5.65
C ASP A 108 -11.43 -1.31 4.30
N VAL A 109 -12.24 -0.40 3.74
CA VAL A 109 -11.99 0.24 2.43
C VAL A 109 -11.87 1.75 2.59
N THR A 110 -10.95 2.33 1.84
CA THR A 110 -10.75 3.78 1.71
C THR A 110 -10.79 4.13 0.23
N GLU A 111 -11.42 5.24 -0.12
CA GLU A 111 -11.39 5.77 -1.49
C GLU A 111 -10.28 6.81 -1.62
N VAL A 112 -9.40 6.63 -2.61
CA VAL A 112 -8.32 7.57 -2.95
C VAL A 112 -8.37 7.86 -4.44
N ALA A 113 -8.54 9.10 -4.82
CA ALA A 113 -8.62 9.56 -6.22
C ALA A 113 -9.64 8.76 -7.07
N GLY A 114 -10.78 8.37 -6.48
CA GLY A 114 -11.84 7.60 -7.15
C GLY A 114 -11.55 6.10 -7.26
N VAL A 115 -10.51 5.60 -6.61
CA VAL A 115 -10.16 4.17 -6.56
C VAL A 115 -10.35 3.63 -5.16
N LEU A 116 -11.01 2.49 -5.05
CA LEU A 116 -11.20 1.79 -3.78
C LEU A 116 -9.93 0.99 -3.43
N ILE A 117 -9.46 1.18 -2.20
CA ILE A 117 -8.22 0.57 -1.69
C ILE A 117 -8.49 0.03 -0.30
N THR A 118 -7.91 -1.09 0.10
CA THR A 118 -7.99 -1.55 1.49
C THR A 118 -7.40 -0.49 2.42
N SER A 119 -8.05 -0.23 3.56
CA SER A 119 -7.56 0.69 4.58
C SER A 119 -6.11 0.35 4.99
N PRO A 120 -5.32 1.31 5.52
CA PRO A 120 -3.93 1.03 5.91
C PRO A 120 -3.81 -0.14 6.88
N LEU A 121 -4.69 -0.24 7.86
CA LEU A 121 -4.70 -1.36 8.81
C LEU A 121 -5.05 -2.69 8.11
N ARG A 122 -6.06 -2.70 7.26
CA ARG A 122 -6.41 -3.91 6.49
C ARG A 122 -5.27 -4.31 5.56
N THR A 123 -4.63 -3.37 4.90
CA THR A 123 -3.45 -3.61 4.07
C THR A 123 -2.31 -4.23 4.87
N LEU A 124 -2.04 -3.72 6.09
CA LEU A 124 -1.04 -4.28 7.00
C LEU A 124 -1.36 -5.75 7.34
N ILE A 125 -2.62 -6.06 7.70
CA ILE A 125 -3.04 -7.41 8.03
C ILE A 125 -2.87 -8.36 6.82
N ASP A 126 -3.29 -7.93 5.63
CA ASP A 126 -3.19 -8.71 4.41
C ASP A 126 -1.72 -8.99 4.02
N VAL A 127 -0.83 -8.02 4.17
CA VAL A 127 0.61 -8.18 3.91
C VAL A 127 1.28 -9.03 4.99
N ALA A 128 0.92 -8.85 6.26
CA ALA A 128 1.51 -9.60 7.37
C ALA A 128 1.31 -11.12 7.26
N ARG A 129 0.26 -11.58 6.55
CA ARG A 129 0.06 -13.00 6.24
C ARG A 129 1.25 -13.60 5.48
N ARG A 130 1.85 -12.80 4.59
CA ARG A 130 2.97 -13.19 3.73
C ARG A 130 4.29 -13.35 4.48
N ILE A 131 4.39 -12.88 5.73
CA ILE A 131 5.59 -13.06 6.58
C ILE A 131 5.95 -14.53 6.77
N ARG A 132 4.98 -15.45 6.65
CA ARG A 132 5.22 -16.89 6.77
C ARG A 132 5.68 -17.56 5.46
N GLU A 133 5.61 -16.85 4.36
CA GLU A 133 6.03 -17.31 3.05
C GLU A 133 7.52 -16.91 2.88
N PRO A 134 8.47 -17.86 2.80
CA PRO A 134 9.91 -17.52 2.78
C PRO A 134 10.27 -16.51 1.68
N GLU A 135 9.67 -16.67 0.49
CA GLU A 135 9.89 -15.82 -0.68
C GLU A 135 9.36 -14.38 -0.51
N HIS A 136 8.49 -14.15 0.47
CA HIS A 136 7.87 -12.85 0.72
C HIS A 136 8.23 -12.25 2.08
N HIS A 137 8.97 -12.98 2.91
CA HIS A 137 9.23 -12.63 4.31
C HIS A 137 9.78 -11.20 4.46
N ASP A 138 10.94 -10.94 3.89
CA ASP A 138 11.64 -9.67 4.06
C ASP A 138 10.85 -8.49 3.51
N ARG A 139 10.24 -8.69 2.34
CA ARG A 139 9.36 -7.69 1.73
C ARG A 139 8.14 -7.39 2.61
N ALA A 140 7.52 -8.40 3.19
CA ALA A 140 6.35 -8.23 4.05
C ALA A 140 6.72 -7.51 5.36
N VAL A 141 7.85 -7.85 5.97
CA VAL A 141 8.36 -7.17 7.17
C VAL A 141 8.65 -5.69 6.87
N SER A 142 9.33 -5.40 5.75
CA SER A 142 9.62 -4.03 5.32
C SER A 142 8.35 -3.21 5.10
N VAL A 143 7.35 -3.76 4.41
CA VAL A 143 6.08 -3.05 4.16
C VAL A 143 5.30 -2.80 5.44
N VAL A 144 5.25 -3.77 6.36
CA VAL A 144 4.60 -3.58 7.67
C VAL A 144 5.28 -2.45 8.45
N GLY A 145 6.63 -2.44 8.48
CA GLY A 145 7.40 -1.34 9.08
C GLY A 145 7.09 -0.01 8.40
N GLY A 146 7.14 0.04 7.09
CA GLY A 146 6.89 1.26 6.30
C GLY A 146 5.49 1.85 6.53
N LEU A 147 4.43 1.04 6.64
CA LEU A 147 3.08 1.53 6.96
C LEU A 147 3.02 2.22 8.33
N ILE A 148 3.80 1.74 9.30
CA ILE A 148 3.89 2.33 10.64
C ILE A 148 4.75 3.60 10.62
N GLU A 149 5.92 3.55 10.00
CA GLU A 149 6.88 4.68 9.91
C GLU A 149 6.29 5.88 9.16
N LEU A 150 5.47 5.62 8.13
CA LEU A 150 4.70 6.64 7.42
C LEU A 150 3.54 7.22 8.25
N GLY A 151 3.31 6.73 9.47
CA GLY A 151 2.23 7.18 10.35
C GLY A 151 0.82 6.77 9.87
N LEU A 152 0.73 5.85 8.93
CA LEU A 152 -0.55 5.38 8.37
C LEU A 152 -1.26 4.40 9.30
N VAL A 153 -0.51 3.71 10.15
CA VAL A 153 -1.02 2.76 11.14
C VAL A 153 -0.38 3.06 12.49
N ASP A 154 -1.22 3.41 13.49
CA ASP A 154 -0.78 3.44 14.88
C ASP A 154 -0.69 1.99 15.42
N PRO A 155 0.50 1.52 15.82
CA PRO A 155 0.68 0.14 16.26
C PRO A 155 -0.18 -0.26 17.46
N ARG A 156 -0.45 0.68 18.39
CA ARG A 156 -1.25 0.41 19.60
C ARG A 156 -2.74 0.30 19.27
N ALA A 157 -3.26 1.25 18.48
CA ALA A 157 -4.64 1.21 18.01
C ALA A 157 -4.87 0.00 17.10
N ALA A 158 -3.89 -0.35 16.28
CA ALA A 158 -3.92 -1.53 15.43
C ALA A 158 -3.99 -2.84 16.24
N LEU A 159 -3.23 -2.96 17.32
CA LEU A 159 -3.29 -4.13 18.20
C LEU A 159 -4.66 -4.30 18.82
N ALA A 160 -5.25 -3.22 19.38
CA ALA A 160 -6.59 -3.26 19.96
C ALA A 160 -7.62 -3.75 18.92
N ARG A 161 -7.60 -3.17 17.70
CA ARG A 161 -8.53 -3.57 16.63
C ARG A 161 -8.32 -5.00 16.14
N ILE A 162 -7.07 -5.49 16.11
CA ILE A 162 -6.78 -6.88 15.74
C ILE A 162 -7.27 -7.84 16.80
N ASP A 163 -7.15 -7.51 18.08
CA ASP A 163 -7.61 -8.35 19.19
C ASP A 163 -9.15 -8.47 19.16
N ASP A 164 -9.87 -7.41 18.77
CA ASP A 164 -11.33 -7.42 18.58
C ASP A 164 -11.74 -8.25 17.34
N HIS A 165 -10.89 -8.34 16.32
CA HIS A 165 -11.17 -8.97 15.02
C HIS A 165 -10.22 -10.16 14.71
N ILE A 166 -9.84 -10.93 15.73
CA ILE A 166 -8.85 -12.02 15.63
C ILE A 166 -9.18 -13.10 14.58
N ARG A 167 -10.40 -13.11 14.07
CA ARG A 167 -10.86 -14.07 13.06
C ARG A 167 -10.36 -13.79 11.64
N LEU A 168 -9.84 -12.58 11.36
CA LEU A 168 -9.30 -12.28 10.04
C LEU A 168 -8.01 -13.09 9.80
N PRO A 169 -7.90 -13.78 8.66
CA PRO A 169 -6.68 -14.45 8.29
C PRO A 169 -5.51 -13.45 8.25
N GLY A 170 -4.42 -13.73 8.95
CA GLY A 170 -3.27 -12.82 9.06
C GLY A 170 -3.20 -12.02 10.35
N SER A 171 -4.26 -11.95 11.15
CA SER A 171 -4.28 -11.19 12.42
C SER A 171 -3.17 -11.60 13.39
N LYS A 172 -2.89 -12.90 13.52
CA LYS A 172 -1.81 -13.40 14.39
C LYS A 172 -0.42 -12.92 13.93
N GLN A 173 -0.18 -12.92 12.63
CA GLN A 173 1.09 -12.46 12.04
C GLN A 173 1.23 -10.94 12.18
N ALA A 174 0.17 -10.19 11.88
CA ALA A 174 0.10 -8.75 12.07
C ALA A 174 0.37 -8.37 13.53
N ARG A 175 -0.29 -9.04 14.48
CA ARG A 175 -0.08 -8.85 15.92
C ARG A 175 1.39 -9.06 16.31
N SER A 176 1.98 -10.15 15.87
CA SER A 176 3.40 -10.45 16.16
C SER A 176 4.34 -9.42 15.54
N ALA A 177 4.07 -8.93 14.34
CA ALA A 177 4.86 -7.89 13.68
C ALA A 177 4.77 -6.55 14.41
N LEU A 178 3.56 -6.13 14.80
CA LEU A 178 3.32 -4.90 15.56
C LEU A 178 4.02 -4.93 16.93
N LEU A 179 3.94 -6.06 17.66
CA LEU A 179 4.62 -6.20 18.94
C LEU A 179 6.14 -6.11 18.79
N ARG A 180 6.73 -6.76 17.78
CA ARG A 180 8.17 -6.65 17.50
C ARG A 180 8.57 -5.21 17.22
N HIS A 181 7.81 -4.50 16.39
CA HIS A 181 8.08 -3.09 16.08
C HIS A 181 8.04 -2.21 17.33
N LEU A 182 7.04 -2.39 18.21
CA LEU A 182 6.95 -1.64 19.47
C LEU A 182 8.13 -1.92 20.41
N HIS A 183 8.61 -3.17 20.45
CA HIS A 183 9.76 -3.53 21.27
C HIS A 183 11.07 -2.94 20.72
N SER A 184 11.32 -3.00 19.41
CA SER A 184 12.52 -2.40 18.82
C SER A 184 12.56 -0.88 19.03
N THR A 185 11.45 -0.19 18.77
CA THR A 185 11.36 1.27 18.99
C THR A 185 11.55 1.67 20.47
N SER A 186 11.17 0.81 21.41
CA SER A 186 11.38 1.05 22.85
C SER A 186 12.85 0.85 23.23
N ALA A 187 13.53 -0.14 22.68
CA ALA A 187 14.96 -0.38 22.88
C ALA A 187 15.81 0.78 22.32
N ASP A 188 15.55 1.21 21.10
CA ASP A 188 16.26 2.32 20.46
C ASP A 188 16.13 3.64 21.25
N ARG A 189 14.94 3.89 21.84
CA ARG A 189 14.72 5.07 22.70
C ARG A 189 15.44 5.00 24.02
N MET A 190 15.60 3.80 24.59
CA MET A 190 16.36 3.60 25.82
C MET A 190 17.86 3.81 25.59
N ASP A 191 18.40 3.28 24.50
CA ASP A 191 19.81 3.44 24.13
C ASP A 191 20.14 4.91 23.82
N ALA A 192 19.28 5.61 23.05
CA ALA A 192 19.44 7.03 22.78
C ALA A 192 19.41 7.90 24.06
N ARG A 193 18.60 7.53 25.06
CA ARG A 193 18.56 8.20 26.38
C ARG A 193 19.82 7.91 27.21
N ALA A 194 20.34 6.69 27.17
CA ALA A 194 21.57 6.30 27.87
C ALA A 194 22.75 7.08 27.31
N ASP A 195 22.89 7.17 25.97
CA ASP A 195 23.92 7.94 25.29
C ASP A 195 23.85 9.45 25.58
N ALA A 196 22.63 10.01 25.58
CA ALA A 196 22.44 11.45 25.92
C ALA A 196 22.87 11.75 27.37
N ASN A 197 22.55 10.85 28.31
CA ASN A 197 22.92 11.01 29.72
C ASN A 197 24.44 10.87 29.94
N THR A 198 25.10 9.95 29.21
CA THR A 198 26.55 9.77 29.27
C THR A 198 27.31 10.98 28.75
N ARG A 199 26.82 11.60 27.64
CA ARG A 199 27.41 12.85 27.09
C ARG A 199 27.18 14.06 27.98
N ALA A 200 26.09 14.14 28.72
CA ALA A 200 25.84 15.23 29.68
C ALA A 200 26.81 15.12 30.88
N PHE A 201 27.10 13.91 31.35
CA PHE A 201 28.02 13.68 32.48
C PHE A 201 29.49 13.95 32.15
N SER A 202 29.88 13.80 30.88
CA SER A 202 31.26 14.03 30.38
C SER A 202 31.59 15.50 30.14
N ARG A 203 30.62 16.40 30.28
CA ARG A 203 30.77 17.86 30.07
C ARG A 203 30.74 18.70 31.35
N SER A 204 30.61 18.05 32.49
CA SER A 204 30.68 18.66 33.84
C SER A 204 32.01 18.36 34.51
#